data_ce90f66742ab37bd29938124a5c3a4be
#
_entry.id   ce90f66742ab37bd29938124a5c3a4be
#
_cell.length_a   1.000
_cell.length_b   1.000
_cell.length_c   1.000
_cell.angle_alpha   90.00
_cell.angle_beta   90.00
_cell.angle_gamma   90.00
#
_symmetry.space_group_name_H-M   'P 1'
#
loop_
_entity.id
_entity.type
_entity.pdbx_description
1 polymer ?
#
loop_
_entity_poly.entity_id
_entity_poly.type
_entity_poly.pdbx_seq_one_letter_code
_entity_poly.pdbx_strand_id
1 'polypeptide(L)'
;MSKKRRKHKITLEIGKFYRVQDGSPGGHPGQIYKIDNDDKAFYAIVTGSMSEDEFKRLGLRKGFYKLKHPTDQNVDISLIKKRPFIGDRNDYGEKEYSDMSFNDEDMYLIIKVQNSNPVYGKYYKKRKKIKKPR
;
A
#
# COMPACT_ATOMS: atom_id res chain seq x y z
N MET A 1 -15.33 4.61 -28.81
CA MET A 1 -15.03 4.54 -28.37
C MET A 1 -14.63 4.53 -27.61
N SER A 2 -14.55 4.57 -27.34
CA SER A 2 -14.21 4.58 -26.58
C SER A 2 -13.69 4.73 -25.80
N LYS A 3 -14.00 4.85 -25.42
CA LYS A 3 -13.56 5.06 -24.64
C LYS A 3 -13.04 4.62 -23.86
N LYS A 4 -13.17 4.27 -23.68
CA LYS A 4 -12.71 3.92 -22.94
C LYS A 4 -11.73 3.77 -22.53
N ARG A 5 -11.29 3.85 -22.69
CA ARG A 5 -10.36 3.88 -22.44
C ARG A 5 -9.80 4.33 -21.80
N ARG A 6 -9.84 4.50 -21.60
CA ARG A 6 -9.21 5.00 -21.10
C ARG A 6 -8.92 5.33 -20.21
N LYS A 7 -9.51 5.17 -20.05
CA LYS A 7 -9.17 5.58 -19.20
C LYS A 7 -7.84 5.46 -18.78
N HIS A 8 -7.32 6.13 -18.69
CA HIS A 8 -6.06 5.99 -18.42
C HIS A 8 -5.74 6.14 -17.05
N LYS A 9 -4.88 5.30 -16.51
CA LYS A 9 -4.38 5.41 -15.15
C LYS A 9 -3.23 6.36 -15.11
N ILE A 10 -3.05 7.03 -13.97
CA ILE A 10 -1.90 7.89 -13.80
C ILE A 10 -0.64 7.04 -13.73
N THR A 11 0.48 7.63 -14.03
CA THR A 11 1.77 6.95 -13.93
C THR A 11 2.18 6.92 -12.46
N LEU A 12 2.52 5.74 -11.97
CA LEU A 12 2.98 5.61 -10.59
C LEU A 12 4.37 6.19 -10.41
N GLU A 13 4.58 6.85 -9.29
CA GLU A 13 5.89 7.39 -8.94
C GLU A 13 6.30 6.90 -7.57
N ILE A 14 7.54 6.49 -7.47
CA ILE A 14 8.07 6.02 -6.19
C ILE A 14 8.03 7.15 -5.18
N GLY A 15 7.58 6.85 -3.98
CA GLY A 15 7.47 7.81 -2.90
C GLY A 15 6.11 8.42 -2.74
N LYS A 16 5.25 8.27 -3.73
CA LYS A 16 3.90 8.84 -3.67
C LYS A 16 2.88 7.81 -3.21
N PHE A 17 1.78 8.30 -2.70
CA PHE A 17 0.70 7.46 -2.19
C PHE A 17 -0.44 7.43 -3.19
N TYR A 18 -0.90 6.23 -3.50
CA TYR A 18 -2.05 6.04 -4.38
C TYR A 18 -3.01 5.07 -3.73
N ARG A 19 -4.26 5.07 -4.18
CA ARG A 19 -5.20 4.05 -3.73
C ARG A 19 -4.79 2.71 -4.32
N VAL A 20 -4.61 1.72 -3.47
CA VAL A 20 -4.32 0.36 -3.94
C VAL A 20 -5.47 -0.56 -3.57
N GLN A 21 -5.73 -1.53 -4.44
CA GLN A 21 -6.82 -2.47 -4.26
C GLN A 21 -6.28 -3.70 -3.54
N ASP A 22 -6.29 -3.60 -2.23
CA ASP A 22 -5.67 -4.59 -1.36
C ASP A 22 -6.64 -5.65 -0.87
N GLY A 23 -7.82 -5.72 -1.48
CA GLY A 23 -8.85 -6.68 -1.07
C GLY A 23 -9.89 -6.09 -0.14
N SER A 24 -9.67 -4.89 0.36
CA SER A 24 -10.65 -4.21 1.20
C SER A 24 -11.62 -3.43 0.35
N PRO A 25 -12.86 -3.26 0.79
CA PRO A 25 -13.79 -2.42 0.04
C PRO A 25 -13.23 -1.01 -0.10
N GLY A 26 -13.15 -0.52 -1.33
CA GLY A 26 -12.62 0.81 -1.59
C GLY A 26 -11.12 0.93 -1.57
N GLY A 27 -10.41 -0.13 -1.21
CA GLY A 27 -8.96 -0.10 -1.15
C GLY A 27 -8.43 0.75 0.01
N HIS A 28 -7.12 0.97 -0.03
CA HIS A 28 -6.44 1.79 0.99
C HIS A 28 -5.33 2.58 0.33
N PRO A 29 -4.89 3.67 0.94
CA PRO A 29 -3.69 4.35 0.44
C PRO A 29 -2.46 3.45 0.61
N GLY A 30 -1.55 3.54 -0.35
CA GLY A 30 -0.29 2.82 -0.24
C GLY A 30 0.81 3.64 -0.88
N GLN A 31 1.97 3.67 -0.23
CA GLN A 31 3.12 4.36 -0.79
C GLN A 31 3.90 3.40 -1.69
N ILE A 32 4.10 3.82 -2.93
CA ILE A 32 4.86 3.03 -3.87
C ILE A 32 6.34 3.16 -3.54
N TYR A 33 7.03 2.05 -3.37
CA TYR A 33 8.45 2.12 -3.10
C TYR A 33 9.30 1.30 -4.06
N LYS A 34 8.66 0.53 -4.92
CA LYS A 34 9.40 -0.26 -5.90
C LYS A 34 8.51 -0.53 -7.09
N ILE A 35 9.07 -0.43 -8.28
CA ILE A 35 8.36 -0.77 -9.51
C ILE A 35 9.23 -1.77 -10.26
N ASP A 36 8.63 -2.91 -10.58
CA ASP A 36 9.31 -3.95 -11.32
C ASP A 36 8.82 -3.86 -12.76
N ASN A 37 9.64 -3.26 -13.61
CA ASN A 37 9.21 -3.02 -14.98
C ASN A 37 9.08 -4.29 -15.81
N ASP A 38 9.88 -5.29 -15.48
CA ASP A 38 9.83 -6.56 -16.22
C ASP A 38 8.52 -7.28 -16.00
N ASP A 39 8.06 -7.31 -14.75
CA ASP A 39 6.81 -7.97 -14.41
C ASP A 39 5.64 -7.00 -14.39
N LYS A 40 5.91 -5.73 -14.60
CA LYS A 40 4.88 -4.68 -14.55
C LYS A 40 4.15 -4.66 -13.22
N ALA A 41 4.91 -4.89 -12.17
CA ALA A 41 4.38 -4.95 -10.83
C ALA A 41 4.85 -3.75 -10.04
N PHE A 42 4.07 -3.39 -9.02
CA PHE A 42 4.51 -2.38 -8.08
C PHE A 42 4.43 -2.94 -6.67
N TYR A 43 5.24 -2.36 -5.79
CA TYR A 43 5.22 -2.73 -4.37
C TYR A 43 4.84 -1.50 -3.58
N ALA A 44 3.96 -1.68 -2.62
CA ALA A 44 3.45 -0.56 -1.84
C ALA A 44 3.37 -0.91 -0.36
N ILE A 45 3.56 0.11 0.46
CA ILE A 45 3.30 -0.01 1.88
C ILE A 45 1.90 0.51 2.11
N VAL A 46 0.99 -0.39 2.48
CA VAL A 46 -0.42 -0.05 2.64
C VAL A 46 -0.65 0.52 4.02
N THR A 47 -1.36 1.65 4.08
CA THR A 47 -1.63 2.33 5.34
C THR A 47 -3.09 2.16 5.72
N GLY A 48 -3.35 2.29 7.01
CA GLY A 48 -4.68 2.34 7.54
C GLY A 48 -4.72 3.38 8.64
N SER A 49 -5.87 3.61 9.20
CA SER A 49 -5.99 4.59 10.28
C SER A 49 -6.98 4.10 11.32
N MET A 50 -6.85 4.63 12.52
CA MET A 50 -7.76 4.38 13.61
C MET A 50 -7.93 5.67 14.39
N SER A 51 -9.10 5.83 15.02
CA SER A 51 -9.24 6.90 16.00
C SER A 51 -8.57 6.47 17.31
N GLU A 52 -8.31 7.43 18.17
CA GLU A 52 -7.77 7.11 19.48
C GLU A 52 -8.74 6.26 20.30
N ASP A 53 -10.03 6.55 20.18
CA ASP A 53 -11.03 5.76 20.88
C ASP A 53 -11.02 4.31 20.44
N GLU A 54 -10.95 4.08 19.14
CA GLU A 54 -10.86 2.74 18.63
C GLU A 54 -9.62 2.03 19.14
N PHE A 55 -8.51 2.73 19.14
CA PHE A 55 -7.25 2.13 19.57
C PHE A 55 -7.30 1.76 21.04
N LYS A 56 -7.86 2.63 21.87
CA LYS A 56 -8.00 2.33 23.29
C LYS A 56 -8.92 1.15 23.55
N ARG A 57 -9.97 1.04 22.74
CA ARG A 57 -10.95 0.00 22.92
C ARG A 57 -10.52 -1.34 22.35
N LEU A 58 -9.91 -1.34 21.19
CA LEU A 58 -9.63 -2.54 20.44
C LEU A 58 -8.16 -2.93 20.38
N GLY A 59 -7.28 -1.99 20.68
CA GLY A 59 -5.86 -2.24 20.55
C GLY A 59 -5.40 -2.23 19.11
N LEU A 60 -4.18 -2.64 18.90
CA LEU A 60 -3.57 -2.65 17.58
C LEU A 60 -4.14 -3.79 16.76
N ARG A 61 -4.56 -3.47 15.54
CA ARG A 61 -5.11 -4.46 14.63
C ARG A 61 -4.03 -5.46 14.23
N LYS A 62 -4.40 -6.74 14.22
CA LYS A 62 -3.46 -7.79 13.87
C LYS A 62 -2.94 -7.59 12.45
N GLY A 63 -1.65 -7.78 12.28
CA GLY A 63 -1.03 -7.63 10.96
C GLY A 63 -0.59 -6.22 10.63
N PHE A 64 -0.68 -5.31 11.59
CA PHE A 64 -0.30 -3.93 11.39
C PHE A 64 0.73 -3.49 12.41
N TYR A 65 1.54 -2.52 12.01
CA TYR A 65 2.37 -1.76 12.94
C TYR A 65 1.72 -0.41 13.15
N LYS A 66 1.85 0.14 14.34
CA LYS A 66 1.41 1.50 14.61
C LYS A 66 2.59 2.43 14.36
N LEU A 67 2.36 3.49 13.61
CA LEU A 67 3.38 4.51 13.37
C LEU A 67 3.43 5.47 14.54
N LYS A 68 4.59 6.10 14.77
CA LYS A 68 4.72 7.11 15.79
C LYS A 68 3.96 8.37 15.42
N HIS A 69 3.89 8.66 14.11
CA HIS A 69 3.25 9.87 13.62
C HIS A 69 2.21 9.55 12.56
N PRO A 70 1.09 10.25 12.56
CA PRO A 70 0.10 10.04 11.51
C PRO A 70 0.68 10.42 10.14
N THR A 71 0.22 9.72 9.12
CA THR A 71 0.62 10.02 7.75
C THR A 71 -0.17 11.17 7.16
N ASP A 72 -1.28 11.51 7.79
CA ASP A 72 -2.19 12.55 7.30
C ASP A 72 -2.67 13.31 8.53
N GLN A 73 -2.69 14.63 8.43
CA GLN A 73 -3.09 15.46 9.57
C GLN A 73 -4.55 15.27 9.98
N ASN A 74 -5.33 14.60 9.16
CA ASN A 74 -6.74 14.38 9.44
C ASN A 74 -7.04 13.07 10.16
N VAL A 75 -6.01 12.28 10.51
CA VAL A 75 -6.23 11.03 11.24
C VAL A 75 -5.49 11.08 12.56
N ASP A 76 -6.01 10.35 13.53
CA ASP A 76 -5.39 10.30 14.85
C ASP A 76 -4.20 9.36 14.89
N ILE A 77 -4.37 8.17 14.36
CA ILE A 77 -3.37 7.13 14.40
C ILE A 77 -3.25 6.52 13.02
N SER A 78 -2.02 6.39 12.54
CA SER A 78 -1.77 5.72 11.27
C SER A 78 -1.11 4.38 11.51
N LEU A 79 -1.50 3.42 10.70
CA LEU A 79 -0.98 2.06 10.75
C LEU A 79 -0.39 1.71 9.41
N ILE A 80 0.54 0.77 9.39
CA ILE A 80 1.00 0.19 8.13
C ILE A 80 0.92 -1.32 8.24
N LYS A 81 0.63 -1.96 7.13
CA LYS A 81 0.65 -3.41 7.08
C LYS A 81 2.07 -3.91 7.26
N LYS A 82 2.22 -5.02 7.96
CA LYS A 82 3.54 -5.61 8.20
C LYS A 82 4.14 -6.23 6.95
N ARG A 83 3.31 -6.51 5.96
CA ARG A 83 3.75 -7.10 4.70
C ARG A 83 3.50 -6.14 3.55
N PRO A 84 4.44 -5.99 2.64
CA PRO A 84 4.21 -5.11 1.50
C PRO A 84 3.19 -5.73 0.54
N PHE A 85 2.45 -4.86 -0.12
CA PHE A 85 1.49 -5.27 -1.13
C PHE A 85 2.15 -5.24 -2.49
N ILE A 86 1.95 -6.31 -3.27
CA ILE A 86 2.43 -6.34 -4.65
C ILE A 86 1.22 -6.42 -5.56
N GLY A 87 1.17 -5.54 -6.55
CA GLY A 87 0.06 -5.51 -7.47
C GLY A 87 0.51 -5.12 -8.86
N ASP A 88 -0.43 -5.13 -9.78
CA ASP A 88 -0.16 -4.69 -11.14
C ASP A 88 -1.07 -3.50 -11.46
N ARG A 89 -1.08 -3.08 -12.72
CA ARG A 89 -1.81 -1.86 -13.10
C ARG A 89 -3.31 -1.92 -12.82
N ASN A 90 -3.84 -3.10 -12.57
CA ASN A 90 -5.26 -3.24 -12.24
C ASN A 90 -5.52 -3.12 -10.75
N ASP A 91 -4.48 -2.99 -9.97
CA ASP A 91 -4.59 -3.00 -8.52
C ASP A 91 -4.40 -1.62 -7.90
N TYR A 92 -4.38 -0.58 -8.68
CA TYR A 92 -4.38 0.77 -8.13
C TYR A 92 -5.35 1.67 -8.88
N GLY A 93 -5.81 2.69 -8.18
CA GLY A 93 -6.73 3.65 -8.76
C GLY A 93 -6.03 4.94 -9.10
N GLU A 94 -6.80 5.85 -9.67
CA GLU A 94 -6.25 7.13 -10.13
C GLU A 94 -6.03 8.13 -9.01
N LYS A 95 -6.60 7.85 -7.85
CA LYS A 95 -6.49 8.82 -6.77
C LYS A 95 -5.09 8.79 -6.15
N GLU A 96 -4.47 9.94 -6.12
CA GLU A 96 -3.22 10.15 -5.43
C GLU A 96 -3.49 10.90 -4.13
N TYR A 97 -2.84 10.52 -3.06
CA TYR A 97 -3.01 11.15 -1.74
C TYR A 97 -1.82 12.07 -1.51
N SER A 98 -1.89 13.26 -2.09
CA SER A 98 -0.76 14.18 -2.09
C SER A 98 -0.43 14.74 -0.70
N ASP A 99 -1.39 14.67 0.23
CA ASP A 99 -1.18 15.19 1.58
C ASP A 99 -0.59 14.17 2.54
N MET A 100 -0.38 12.95 2.08
CA MET A 100 0.14 11.90 2.94
C MET A 100 1.65 11.80 2.83
N SER A 101 2.28 11.54 3.94
CA SER A 101 3.72 11.29 3.96
C SER A 101 4.09 10.53 5.21
N PHE A 102 5.22 9.83 5.17
CA PHE A 102 5.76 9.19 6.35
C PHE A 102 6.72 10.14 7.04
N ASN A 103 6.65 10.15 8.36
CA ASN A 103 7.58 10.95 9.15
C ASN A 103 8.92 10.24 9.25
N ASP A 104 10.00 11.02 9.28
CA ASP A 104 11.34 10.46 9.35
C ASP A 104 11.53 9.53 10.53
N GLU A 105 10.86 9.81 11.64
CA GLU A 105 10.99 8.98 12.84
C GLU A 105 10.36 7.60 12.67
N ASP A 106 9.57 7.43 11.65
CA ASP A 106 8.95 6.14 11.36
C ASP A 106 9.73 5.36 10.30
N MET A 107 10.83 5.91 9.79
CA MET A 107 11.53 5.28 8.68
C MET A 107 12.10 3.91 9.00
N TYR A 108 12.45 3.68 10.26
CA TYR A 108 12.92 2.34 10.63
C TYR A 108 11.87 1.27 10.34
N LEU A 109 10.62 1.53 10.76
CA LEU A 109 9.54 0.61 10.49
C LEU A 109 9.23 0.51 9.00
N ILE A 110 9.29 1.64 8.31
CA ILE A 110 9.00 1.67 6.88
C ILE A 110 10.00 0.78 6.14
N ILE A 111 11.27 0.93 6.44
CA ILE A 111 12.31 0.13 5.79
C ILE A 111 12.16 -1.34 6.15
N LYS A 112 11.80 -1.62 7.38
CA LYS A 112 11.57 -2.99 7.80
C LYS A 112 10.48 -3.66 6.96
N VAL A 113 9.40 -2.93 6.71
CA VAL A 113 8.33 -3.48 5.87
C VAL A 113 8.80 -3.61 4.42
N GLN A 114 9.52 -2.60 3.92
CA GLN A 114 10.02 -2.65 2.54
C GLN A 114 10.88 -3.88 2.31
N ASN A 115 11.59 -4.32 3.34
CA ASN A 115 12.47 -5.48 3.24
C ASN A 115 11.79 -6.78 3.66
N SER A 116 10.49 -6.73 3.93
CA SER A 116 9.76 -7.92 4.36
C SER A 116 9.69 -8.91 3.21
N ASN A 117 10.08 -10.14 3.48
CA ASN A 117 10.08 -11.15 2.44
C ASN A 117 8.68 -11.58 2.03
N PRO A 118 7.79 -11.94 2.95
CA PRO A 118 6.44 -12.26 2.52
C PRO A 118 5.73 -11.01 2.02
N VAL A 119 5.14 -11.10 0.83
CA VAL A 119 4.30 -10.04 0.28
C VAL A 119 2.89 -10.58 0.14
N TYR A 120 1.92 -9.72 -0.10
CA TYR A 120 0.55 -10.17 -0.27
C TYR A 120 -0.11 -9.43 -1.45
N GLY A 121 -1.24 -9.93 -1.90
CA GLY A 121 -1.98 -9.34 -3.02
C GLY A 121 -2.30 -10.38 -4.06
N LYS A 122 -3.31 -10.11 -4.88
CA LYS A 122 -3.68 -11.05 -5.94
C LYS A 122 -2.56 -11.25 -6.93
N TYR A 123 -1.82 -10.20 -7.19
CA TYR A 123 -0.73 -10.30 -8.16
C TYR A 123 0.36 -11.23 -7.65
N TYR A 124 0.57 -11.25 -6.34
CA TYR A 124 1.53 -12.17 -5.77
C TYR A 124 1.17 -13.61 -6.07
N LYS A 125 -0.10 -13.96 -5.94
CA LYS A 125 -0.54 -15.32 -6.22
C LYS A 125 -0.37 -15.66 -7.70
N LYS A 126 -0.70 -14.75 -8.58
CA LYS A 126 -0.52 -14.96 -10.00
C LYS A 126 0.95 -15.13 -10.35
N ARG A 127 1.78 -14.28 -9.80
CA ARG A 127 3.18 -14.28 -10.09
C ARG A 127 3.85 -15.56 -9.60
N LYS A 128 3.48 -15.97 -8.38
CA LYS A 128 4.02 -17.19 -7.80
C LYS A 128 3.64 -18.39 -8.65
N LYS A 129 2.41 -18.42 -9.13
CA LYS A 129 1.94 -19.50 -9.96
C LYS A 129 2.68 -19.53 -11.28
N ILE A 130 2.89 -18.39 -11.88
CA ILE A 130 3.59 -18.29 -13.16
C ILE A 130 5.04 -18.75 -13.03
N LYS A 131 5.65 -18.43 -11.91
CA LYS A 131 7.07 -18.76 -11.71
C LYS A 131 7.30 -20.13 -11.13
N LYS A 132 6.25 -20.90 -10.96
CA LYS A 132 6.39 -22.21 -10.39
C LYS A 132 7.31 -23.08 -11.22
N PRO A 133 8.25 -23.76 -10.58
CA PRO A 133 9.16 -24.63 -11.32
C PRO A 133 8.44 -25.81 -11.94
N ARG A 134 9.02 -26.34 -12.97
CA ARG A 134 8.51 -27.53 -13.61
C ARG A 134 8.86 -28.77 -12.82
#